data_5ba6376b54854b15778cb9795f95e230
#
_entry.id   5ba6376b54854b15778cb9795f95e230
#
_cell.length_a   1.000
_cell.length_b   1.000
_cell.length_c   1.000
_cell.angle_alpha   90.00
_cell.angle_beta   90.00
_cell.angle_gamma   90.00
#
_symmetry.space_group_name_H-M   'P 1'
#
loop_
_entity.id
_entity.type
_entity.pdbx_description
1 polymer ?
#
loop_
_entity_poly.entity_id
_entity_poly.type
_entity_poly.pdbx_seq_one_letter_code
_entity_poly.pdbx_strand_id
1 'polypeptide(L)'
;MKEHLFSYGTLQKKNVQLELFGRLLNSAKDSLKGYKLSSIEIKDELFLSKGEQKFQLIAIPSNEKNDIIEGTVLEISKEELLQADKYEPYDYKRIEVALESGKKSWIYAPL
;
A
#
# COMPACT_ATOMS: atom_id res chain seq x y z
N MET A 1 -13.92 10.97 -8.94
CA MET A 1 -13.20 9.94 -9.70
C MET A 1 -12.64 8.90 -8.77
N LYS A 2 -12.70 7.65 -9.19
CA LYS A 2 -12.14 6.56 -8.39
C LYS A 2 -10.68 6.35 -8.74
N GLU A 3 -9.87 6.19 -7.71
CA GLU A 3 -8.47 5.81 -7.83
C GLU A 3 -8.31 4.33 -7.44
N HIS A 4 -7.16 3.78 -7.74
CA HIS A 4 -6.83 2.41 -7.35
C HIS A 4 -5.55 2.44 -6.52
N LEU A 5 -5.59 1.74 -5.39
CA LEU A 5 -4.44 1.61 -4.50
C LEU A 5 -4.18 0.14 -4.25
N PHE A 6 -3.01 -0.33 -4.67
CA PHE A 6 -2.59 -1.71 -4.42
C PHE A 6 -1.94 -1.77 -3.03
N SER A 7 -2.52 -2.55 -2.15
CA SER A 7 -2.01 -2.71 -0.80
C SER A 7 -1.47 -4.12 -0.60
N TYR A 8 -0.30 -4.20 -0.03
CA TYR A 8 0.31 -5.46 0.41
C TYR A 8 0.51 -5.48 1.93
N GLY A 9 0.00 -4.48 2.63
CA GLY A 9 0.21 -4.29 4.07
C GLY A 9 -1.07 -3.95 4.83
N THR A 10 -0.94 -3.02 5.77
CA THR A 10 -1.97 -2.74 6.77
C THR A 10 -3.28 -2.20 6.20
N LEU A 11 -3.25 -1.51 5.07
CA LEU A 11 -4.48 -0.96 4.48
C LEU A 11 -5.43 -2.04 3.95
N GLN A 12 -4.99 -3.30 3.87
CA GLN A 12 -5.86 -4.42 3.55
C GLN A 12 -6.77 -4.79 4.71
N LYS A 13 -6.42 -4.39 5.92
CA LYS A 13 -7.17 -4.77 7.13
C LYS A 13 -8.47 -3.96 7.22
N LYS A 14 -9.56 -4.67 7.49
CA LYS A 14 -10.90 -4.05 7.59
C LYS A 14 -10.96 -3.00 8.70
N ASN A 15 -10.36 -3.29 9.85
CA ASN A 15 -10.37 -2.33 10.96
C ASN A 15 -9.61 -1.05 10.62
N VAL A 16 -8.52 -1.16 9.86
CA VAL A 16 -7.75 0.01 9.43
C VAL A 16 -8.58 0.86 8.45
N GLN A 17 -9.26 0.20 7.50
CA GLN A 17 -10.11 0.89 6.54
C GLN A 17 -11.26 1.62 7.24
N LEU A 18 -11.92 0.98 8.18
CA LEU A 18 -13.03 1.58 8.93
C LEU A 18 -12.55 2.78 9.76
N GLU A 19 -11.41 2.65 10.40
CA GLU A 19 -10.86 3.72 11.23
C GLU A 19 -10.42 4.91 10.38
N LEU A 20 -9.76 4.64 9.25
CA LEU A 20 -9.16 5.68 8.42
C LEU A 20 -10.19 6.34 7.48
N PHE A 21 -11.08 5.54 6.89
CA PHE A 21 -12.01 6.01 5.85
C PHE A 21 -13.47 6.00 6.28
N GLY A 22 -13.79 5.39 7.42
CA GLY A 22 -15.17 5.26 7.88
C GLY A 22 -16.01 4.27 7.09
N ARG A 23 -15.37 3.47 6.21
CA ARG A 23 -16.07 2.47 5.39
C ARG A 23 -15.09 1.41 4.93
N LEU A 24 -15.64 0.27 4.47
CA LEU A 24 -14.83 -0.75 3.79
C LEU A 24 -14.77 -0.41 2.30
N LEU A 25 -13.58 -0.52 1.73
CA LEU A 25 -13.35 -0.23 0.32
C LEU A 25 -13.65 -1.47 -0.52
N ASN A 26 -14.18 -1.25 -1.73
CA ASN A 26 -14.28 -2.32 -2.71
C ASN A 26 -12.87 -2.78 -3.06
N SER A 27 -12.68 -4.09 -3.13
CA SER A 27 -11.35 -4.64 -3.31
C SER A 27 -11.37 -5.88 -4.22
N ALA A 28 -10.23 -6.14 -4.84
CA ALA A 28 -10.02 -7.33 -5.64
C ALA A 28 -8.57 -7.76 -5.50
N LYS A 29 -8.34 -9.05 -5.59
CA LYS A 29 -6.96 -9.57 -5.54
C LYS A 29 -6.26 -9.24 -6.85
N ASP A 30 -4.98 -8.89 -6.75
CA ASP A 30 -4.14 -8.62 -7.91
C ASP A 30 -2.68 -8.89 -7.52
N SER A 31 -1.79 -8.73 -8.48
CA SER A 31 -0.36 -9.01 -8.28
C SER A 31 0.49 -7.96 -8.99
N LEU A 32 1.70 -7.76 -8.47
CA LEU A 32 2.66 -6.83 -9.05
C LEU A 32 3.96 -7.57 -9.36
N LYS A 33 4.29 -7.70 -10.64
CA LYS A 33 5.54 -8.30 -11.09
C LYS A 33 6.71 -7.32 -11.03
N GLY A 34 7.91 -7.88 -10.88
CA GLY A 34 9.14 -7.07 -10.88
C GLY A 34 9.42 -6.40 -9.58
N TYR A 35 8.70 -6.78 -8.53
CA TYR A 35 8.89 -6.27 -7.17
C TYR A 35 8.92 -7.43 -6.21
N LYS A 36 9.58 -7.24 -5.08
CA LYS A 36 9.58 -8.22 -3.99
C LYS A 36 9.33 -7.51 -2.68
N LEU A 37 8.85 -8.26 -1.70
CA LEU A 37 8.64 -7.73 -0.36
C LEU A 37 9.94 -7.78 0.43
N SER A 38 10.21 -6.73 1.15
CA SER A 38 11.31 -6.65 2.08
C SER A 38 10.77 -6.06 3.39
N SER A 39 11.63 -5.94 4.39
CA SER A 39 11.26 -5.38 5.67
C SER A 39 12.04 -4.08 5.88
N ILE A 40 11.35 -3.07 6.42
CA ILE A 40 11.99 -1.80 6.75
C ILE A 40 11.65 -1.42 8.18
N GLU A 41 12.62 -0.84 8.88
CA GLU A 41 12.38 -0.27 10.20
C GLU A 41 11.80 1.13 10.04
N ILE A 42 10.61 1.34 10.59
CA ILE A 42 9.93 2.63 10.50
C ILE A 42 10.50 3.57 11.55
N LYS A 43 10.85 4.77 11.14
CA LYS A 43 11.39 5.81 12.01
C LYS A 43 10.42 6.95 12.27
N ASP A 44 9.28 6.95 11.58
CA ASP A 44 8.23 7.94 11.75
C ASP A 44 7.53 7.72 13.10
N GLU A 45 7.85 8.56 14.07
CA GLU A 45 7.30 8.45 15.42
C GLU A 45 5.78 8.60 15.45
N LEU A 46 5.24 9.43 14.57
CA LEU A 46 3.80 9.64 14.49
C LEU A 46 3.09 8.36 14.06
N PHE A 47 3.67 7.65 13.09
CA PHE A 47 3.15 6.36 12.65
C PHE A 47 3.21 5.33 13.78
N LEU A 48 4.35 5.26 14.47
CA LEU A 48 4.55 4.30 15.57
C LEU A 48 3.60 4.58 16.74
N SER A 49 3.24 5.85 16.96
CA SER A 49 2.32 6.22 18.03
C SER A 49 0.89 5.70 17.81
N LYS A 50 0.58 5.26 16.60
CA LYS A 50 -0.72 4.66 16.26
C LYS A 50 -0.82 3.19 16.67
N GLY A 51 0.21 2.64 17.30
CA GLY A 51 0.23 1.25 17.72
C GLY A 51 0.68 0.29 16.64
N GLU A 52 1.22 0.80 15.54
CA GLU A 52 1.70 -0.03 14.44
C GLU A 52 3.08 -0.62 14.74
N GLN A 53 3.38 -1.72 14.08
CA GLN A 53 4.65 -2.42 14.25
C GLN A 53 5.82 -1.57 13.72
N LYS A 54 6.95 -1.64 14.41
CA LYS A 54 8.17 -0.93 14.03
C LYS A 54 8.73 -1.42 12.69
N PHE A 55 8.63 -2.73 12.43
CA PHE A 55 9.07 -3.30 11.16
C PHE A 55 7.86 -3.54 10.28
N GLN A 56 7.91 -3.01 9.07
CA GLN A 56 6.82 -3.10 8.11
C GLN A 56 7.33 -3.69 6.81
N LEU A 57 6.42 -4.29 6.05
CA LEU A 57 6.73 -4.75 4.70
C LEU A 57 6.85 -3.57 3.76
N ILE A 58 7.75 -3.69 2.80
CA ILE A 58 7.93 -2.68 1.77
C ILE A 58 8.20 -3.36 0.43
N ALA A 59 7.62 -2.79 -0.63
CA ALA A 59 7.82 -3.28 -1.99
C ALA A 59 9.07 -2.63 -2.57
N ILE A 60 10.02 -3.45 -3.01
CA ILE A 60 11.23 -2.94 -3.65
C ILE A 60 11.37 -3.53 -5.05
N PRO A 61 11.92 -2.77 -6.02
CA PRO A 61 12.16 -3.31 -7.36
C PRO A 61 13.05 -4.53 -7.31
N SER A 62 12.76 -5.50 -8.18
CA SER A 62 13.53 -6.73 -8.27
C SER A 62 13.93 -6.99 -9.71
N ASN A 63 15.12 -7.54 -9.91
CA ASN A 63 15.61 -7.95 -11.23
C ASN A 63 15.20 -9.38 -11.58
N GLU A 64 14.60 -10.11 -10.63
CA GLU A 64 14.18 -11.49 -10.85
C GLU A 64 12.83 -11.51 -11.55
N LYS A 65 12.75 -12.22 -12.68
CA LYS A 65 11.52 -12.28 -13.49
C LYS A 65 10.36 -12.93 -12.76
N ASN A 66 10.65 -13.81 -11.83
CA ASN A 66 9.64 -14.57 -11.10
C ASN A 66 9.20 -13.90 -9.80
N ASP A 67 9.82 -12.79 -9.43
CA ASP A 67 9.41 -12.09 -8.23
C ASP A 67 8.08 -11.37 -8.47
N ILE A 68 7.15 -11.62 -7.56
CA ILE A 68 5.81 -11.09 -7.66
C ILE A 68 5.29 -10.82 -6.25
N ILE A 69 4.57 -9.72 -6.08
CA ILE A 69 3.89 -9.41 -4.83
C ILE A 69 2.41 -9.65 -5.04
N GLU A 70 1.81 -10.46 -4.19
CA GLU A 70 0.36 -10.64 -4.16
C GLU A 70 -0.24 -9.69 -3.14
N GLY A 71 -1.36 -9.09 -3.48
CA GLY A 71 -2.04 -8.15 -2.62
C GLY A 71 -3.45 -7.87 -3.07
N THR A 72 -3.94 -6.70 -2.69
CA THR A 72 -5.32 -6.31 -2.93
C THR A 72 -5.36 -4.91 -3.54
N VAL A 73 -6.10 -4.79 -4.64
CA VAL A 73 -6.41 -3.47 -5.23
C VAL A 73 -7.64 -2.93 -4.54
N LEU A 74 -7.52 -1.74 -3.99
CA LEU A 74 -8.61 -1.04 -3.32
C LEU A 74 -9.13 0.08 -4.21
N GLU A 75 -10.47 0.17 -4.36
CA GLU A 75 -11.09 1.33 -4.98
C GLU A 75 -11.22 2.43 -3.94
N ILE A 76 -10.66 3.58 -4.24
CA ILE A 76 -10.51 4.64 -3.25
C ILE A 76 -10.78 5.99 -3.91
N SER A 77 -11.37 6.92 -3.18
CA SER A 77 -11.55 8.27 -3.70
C SER A 77 -10.25 9.05 -3.61
N LYS A 78 -10.15 10.15 -4.33
CA LYS A 78 -8.98 11.02 -4.27
C LYS A 78 -8.75 11.55 -2.86
N GLU A 79 -9.81 11.94 -2.17
CA GLU A 79 -9.75 12.45 -0.81
C GLU A 79 -9.27 11.37 0.17
N GLU A 80 -9.77 10.14 -0.01
CA GLU A 80 -9.35 9.00 0.80
C GLU A 80 -7.89 8.66 0.54
N LEU A 81 -7.45 8.78 -0.71
CA LEU A 81 -6.06 8.53 -1.07
C LEU A 81 -5.12 9.51 -0.35
N LEU A 82 -5.53 10.77 -0.24
CA LEU A 82 -4.78 11.76 0.53
C LEU A 82 -4.76 11.44 2.02
N GLN A 83 -5.85 10.88 2.55
CA GLN A 83 -5.88 10.39 3.94
C GLN A 83 -4.91 9.23 4.13
N ALA A 84 -4.84 8.32 3.16
CA ALA A 84 -3.90 7.21 3.19
C ALA A 84 -2.45 7.72 3.17
N ASP A 85 -2.16 8.76 2.39
CA ASP A 85 -0.83 9.37 2.35
C ASP A 85 -0.42 9.88 3.74
N LYS A 86 -1.37 10.44 4.49
CA LYS A 86 -1.11 10.93 5.85
C LYS A 86 -0.93 9.81 6.87
N TYR A 87 -1.61 8.68 6.64
CA TYR A 87 -1.50 7.52 7.52
C TYR A 87 -0.17 6.80 7.35
N GLU A 88 0.32 6.68 6.12
CA GLU A 88 1.55 5.97 5.82
C GLU A 88 2.76 6.71 6.39
N PRO A 89 3.80 5.99 6.84
CA PRO A 89 5.00 6.65 7.36
C PRO A 89 5.72 7.44 6.28
N TYR A 90 6.42 8.51 6.68
CA TYR A 90 7.19 9.33 5.74
C TYR A 90 8.34 8.57 5.08
N ASP A 91 8.66 7.38 5.57
CA ASP A 91 9.67 6.51 4.96
C ASP A 91 9.24 6.00 3.57
N TYR A 92 7.98 6.17 3.24
CA TYR A 92 7.38 5.69 1.98
C TYR A 92 7.01 6.87 1.10
N LYS A 93 6.92 6.58 -0.21
CA LYS A 93 6.32 7.50 -1.19
C LYS A 93 5.32 6.72 -2.04
N ARG A 94 4.38 7.43 -2.62
CA ARG A 94 3.37 6.82 -3.49
C ARG A 94 3.80 6.95 -4.94
N ILE A 95 3.84 5.81 -5.66
CA ILE A 95 4.18 5.77 -7.08
C ILE A 95 3.11 5.00 -7.84
N GLU A 96 3.00 5.24 -9.14
CA GLU A 96 2.05 4.55 -10.00
C GLU A 96 2.74 3.38 -10.69
N VAL A 97 2.04 2.23 -10.73
CA VAL A 97 2.55 1.00 -11.37
C VAL A 97 1.44 0.34 -12.16
N ALA A 98 1.81 -0.57 -13.06
CA ALA A 98 0.87 -1.44 -13.76
C ALA A 98 0.87 -2.81 -13.10
N LEU A 99 -0.33 -3.28 -12.74
CA LEU A 99 -0.51 -4.58 -12.10
C LEU A 99 -0.63 -5.68 -13.15
N GLU A 100 -0.60 -6.94 -12.71
CA GLU A 100 -0.71 -8.10 -13.60
C GLU A 100 -2.01 -8.11 -14.40
N SER A 101 -3.08 -7.60 -13.82
CA SER A 101 -4.37 -7.48 -14.51
C SER A 101 -4.35 -6.42 -15.62
N GLY A 102 -3.29 -5.64 -15.74
CA GLY A 102 -3.21 -4.50 -16.66
C GLY A 102 -3.72 -3.20 -16.05
N LYS A 103 -4.25 -3.25 -14.84
CA LYS A 103 -4.79 -2.08 -14.16
C LYS A 103 -3.66 -1.21 -13.64
N LYS A 104 -3.75 0.11 -13.86
CA LYS A 104 -2.84 1.06 -13.26
C LYS A 104 -3.28 1.34 -11.83
N SER A 105 -2.32 1.38 -10.93
CA SER A 105 -2.60 1.55 -9.51
C SER A 105 -1.47 2.28 -8.81
N TRP A 106 -1.80 2.93 -7.71
CA TRP A 106 -0.81 3.50 -6.80
C TRP A 106 -0.30 2.42 -5.86
N ILE A 107 0.96 2.52 -5.47
CA ILE A 107 1.53 1.72 -4.38
C ILE A 107 2.41 2.63 -3.52
N TYR A 108 2.63 2.20 -2.27
CA TYR A 108 3.61 2.85 -1.42
C TYR A 108 4.92 2.09 -1.51
N ALA A 109 6.01 2.81 -1.76
CA ALA A 109 7.33 2.26 -2.02
C ALA A 109 8.36 3.06 -1.20
N PRO A 110 9.62 2.57 -1.07
CA PRO A 110 10.65 3.32 -0.35
C PRO A 110 10.97 4.64 -1.06
N LEU A 111 11.37 5.61 -0.25
CA LEU A 111 11.84 6.90 -0.76
C LEU A 111 13.05 6.75 -1.68
#